data_98d339b05d7c59277db9dcc809318c9b
#
_entry.id   98d339b05d7c59277db9dcc809318c9b
#
_cell.length_a   1.000
_cell.length_b   1.000
_cell.length_c   1.000
_cell.angle_alpha   90.00
_cell.angle_beta   90.00
_cell.angle_gamma   90.00
#
_symmetry.space_group_name_H-M   'P 1'
#
loop_
_entity.id
_entity.type
_entity.pdbx_description
1 polymer ?
#
loop_
_entity_poly.entity_id
_entity_poly.type
_entity_poly.pdbx_seq_one_letter_code
_entity_poly.pdbx_strand_id
1 'polypeptide(L)'
;MQSILAVDDSASMRKMVSFTLTGAGFHVVEAVDGQDALEKAQNHAIDLVLTDQNMPRLDGLGLTKKLRENPKFKTTPILILTTESSDQMKQAGRAAGATGWLVKPFDPG
;
A
#
# COMPACT_ATOMS: atom_id res chain seq x y z
N MET A 1 2.16 -18.46 5.29
CA MET A 1 2.53 -17.10 5.71
C MET A 1 2.02 -16.10 4.67
N GLN A 2 1.27 -15.11 5.11
CA GLN A 2 0.74 -14.09 4.21
C GLN A 2 1.80 -13.05 3.88
N SER A 3 1.79 -12.58 2.64
CA SER A 3 2.75 -11.59 2.14
C SER A 3 2.08 -10.24 1.97
N ILE A 4 2.71 -9.20 2.51
CA ILE A 4 2.23 -7.83 2.43
C ILE A 4 3.22 -7.01 1.63
N LEU A 5 2.71 -6.28 0.64
CA LEU A 5 3.52 -5.31 -0.12
C LEU A 5 3.40 -3.97 0.59
N ALA A 6 4.49 -3.51 1.17
CA ALA A 6 4.54 -2.24 1.90
C ALA A 6 5.24 -1.20 1.03
N VAL A 7 4.51 -0.14 0.67
CA VAL A 7 4.97 0.87 -0.29
C VAL A 7 5.04 2.22 0.41
N ASP A 8 6.24 2.80 0.49
CA ASP A 8 6.45 4.12 1.09
C ASP A 8 7.78 4.66 0.60
N ASP A 9 7.80 5.92 0.18
CA ASP A 9 9.04 6.55 -0.27
C ASP A 9 9.95 6.97 0.89
N SER A 10 9.39 7.05 2.11
CA SER A 10 10.17 7.32 3.31
C SER A 10 10.81 6.03 3.81
N ALA A 11 12.13 5.95 3.79
CA ALA A 11 12.83 4.75 4.24
C ALA A 11 12.55 4.44 5.71
N SER A 12 12.49 5.46 6.57
CA SER A 12 12.25 5.25 7.99
C SER A 12 10.82 4.76 8.26
N MET A 13 9.82 5.33 7.58
CA MET A 13 8.44 4.88 7.72
C MET A 13 8.28 3.46 7.18
N ARG A 14 8.88 3.18 6.02
CA ARG A 14 8.79 1.85 5.40
C ARG A 14 9.40 0.80 6.34
N LYS A 15 10.54 1.10 6.95
CA LYS A 15 11.17 0.17 7.89
C LYS A 15 10.36 -0.04 9.14
N MET A 16 9.71 1.01 9.65
CA MET A 16 8.85 0.90 10.82
C MET A 16 7.66 -0.01 10.54
N VAL A 17 7.01 0.18 9.40
CA VAL A 17 5.88 -0.66 9.00
C VAL A 17 6.34 -2.09 8.79
N SER A 18 7.46 -2.29 8.09
CA SER A 18 8.00 -3.62 7.82
C SER A 18 8.35 -4.35 9.12
N PHE A 19 9.01 -3.66 10.05
CA PHE A 19 9.36 -4.24 11.34
C PHE A 19 8.10 -4.68 12.12
N THR A 20 7.08 -3.82 12.15
CA THR A 20 5.85 -4.11 12.86
C THR A 20 5.14 -5.32 12.26
N LEU A 21 5.03 -5.38 10.95
CA LEU A 21 4.33 -6.47 10.26
C LEU A 21 5.11 -7.79 10.36
N THR A 22 6.42 -7.72 10.23
CA THR A 22 7.27 -8.90 10.36
C THR A 22 7.16 -9.46 11.78
N GLY A 23 7.13 -8.59 12.79
CA GLY A 23 6.93 -9.00 14.16
C GLY A 23 5.60 -9.67 14.42
N ALA A 24 4.59 -9.35 13.59
CA ALA A 24 3.26 -9.96 13.69
C ALA A 24 3.15 -11.27 12.88
N GLY A 25 4.22 -11.71 12.23
CA GLY A 25 4.24 -12.99 11.53
C GLY A 25 4.00 -12.91 10.03
N PHE A 26 4.01 -11.72 9.45
CA PHE A 26 3.82 -11.55 8.00
C PHE A 26 5.15 -11.51 7.27
N HIS A 27 5.12 -11.96 6.03
CA HIS A 27 6.24 -11.74 5.11
C HIS A 27 6.03 -10.38 4.44
N VAL A 28 7.06 -9.53 4.43
CA VAL A 28 6.94 -8.17 3.90
C VAL A 28 7.83 -7.99 2.69
N VAL A 29 7.23 -7.51 1.59
CA VAL A 29 7.96 -7.07 0.41
C VAL A 29 7.90 -5.55 0.41
N GLU A 30 9.05 -4.88 0.39
CA GLU A 30 9.12 -3.41 0.46
C GLU A 30 9.28 -2.81 -0.92
N ALA A 31 8.61 -1.69 -1.17
CA ALA A 31 8.74 -0.92 -2.39
C ALA A 31 8.90 0.56 -2.05
N VAL A 32 9.69 1.27 -2.84
CA VAL A 32 10.06 2.67 -2.54
C VAL A 32 9.08 3.68 -3.17
N ASP A 33 8.30 3.26 -4.15
CA ASP A 33 7.26 4.09 -4.77
C ASP A 33 6.29 3.21 -5.53
N GLY A 34 5.30 3.83 -6.17
CA GLY A 34 4.26 3.08 -6.88
C GLY A 34 4.78 2.29 -8.07
N GLN A 35 5.76 2.82 -8.79
CA GLN A 35 6.32 2.12 -9.94
C GLN A 35 7.09 0.88 -9.50
N ASP A 36 7.91 1.01 -8.47
CA ASP A 36 8.62 -0.12 -7.88
C ASP A 36 7.66 -1.17 -7.34
N ALA A 37 6.54 -0.70 -6.75
CA ALA A 37 5.51 -1.59 -6.24
C ALA A 37 4.87 -2.43 -7.34
N LEU A 38 4.59 -1.83 -8.51
CA LEU A 38 4.03 -2.58 -9.63
C LEU A 38 4.96 -3.70 -10.08
N GLU A 39 6.25 -3.40 -10.17
CA GLU A 39 7.23 -4.39 -10.57
C GLU A 39 7.31 -5.54 -9.56
N LYS A 40 7.35 -5.20 -8.27
CA LYS A 40 7.44 -6.22 -7.22
C LYS A 40 6.16 -7.05 -7.11
N ALA A 41 5.01 -6.42 -7.34
CA ALA A 41 3.75 -7.13 -7.31
C ALA A 41 3.65 -8.19 -8.40
N GLN A 42 4.28 -7.95 -9.56
CA GLN A 42 4.28 -8.91 -10.65
C GLN A 42 5.13 -10.15 -10.32
N ASN A 43 6.15 -9.98 -9.48
CA ASN A 43 7.14 -11.01 -9.21
C ASN A 43 6.93 -11.72 -7.89
N HIS A 44 5.92 -11.36 -7.13
CA HIS A 44 5.64 -11.93 -5.82
C HIS A 44 4.16 -12.25 -5.67
N ALA A 45 3.85 -13.25 -4.85
CA ALA A 45 2.48 -13.53 -4.45
C ALA A 45 2.14 -12.59 -3.29
N ILE A 46 1.27 -11.62 -3.54
CA ILE A 46 0.93 -10.58 -2.56
C ILE A 46 -0.51 -10.79 -2.10
N ASP A 47 -0.70 -10.85 -0.77
CA ASP A 47 -2.01 -11.07 -0.16
C ASP A 47 -2.67 -9.76 0.28
N LEU A 48 -1.87 -8.71 0.53
CA LEU A 48 -2.36 -7.41 0.96
C LEU A 48 -1.38 -6.34 0.50
N VAL A 49 -1.89 -5.19 0.08
CA VAL A 49 -1.08 -4.02 -0.26
C VAL A 49 -1.35 -2.92 0.75
N LEU A 50 -0.28 -2.40 1.35
CA LEU A 50 -0.34 -1.24 2.23
C LEU A 50 0.55 -0.17 1.61
N THR A 51 -0.04 0.92 1.13
CA THR A 51 0.69 1.94 0.38
C THR A 51 0.48 3.33 0.95
N ASP A 52 1.55 4.11 0.97
CA ASP A 52 1.46 5.54 1.21
C ASP A 52 0.76 6.20 0.01
N GLN A 53 0.11 7.34 0.25
CA GLN A 53 -0.53 8.10 -0.83
C GLN A 53 0.47 9.00 -1.55
N ASN A 54 1.28 9.74 -0.81
CA ASN A 54 2.14 10.77 -1.39
C ASN A 54 3.52 10.19 -1.71
N MET A 55 3.71 9.83 -2.97
CA MET A 55 4.95 9.23 -3.45
C MET A 55 5.28 9.81 -4.82
N PRO A 56 6.59 9.92 -5.18
CA PRO A 56 6.97 10.35 -6.52
C PRO A 56 6.63 9.28 -7.55
N ARG A 57 6.56 9.69 -8.79
CA ARG A 57 6.33 8.87 -9.99
C ARG A 57 4.92 8.30 -10.07
N LEU A 58 4.44 7.61 -9.04
CA LEU A 58 3.10 7.03 -9.03
C LEU A 58 2.63 7.00 -7.58
N ASP A 59 1.57 7.75 -7.27
CA ASP A 59 1.04 7.82 -5.91
C ASP A 59 0.15 6.61 -5.57
N GLY A 60 -0.36 6.59 -4.33
CA GLY A 60 -1.16 5.47 -3.86
C GLY A 60 -2.44 5.27 -4.64
N LEU A 61 -3.11 6.37 -5.03
CA LEU A 61 -4.32 6.28 -5.86
C LEU A 61 -3.99 5.71 -7.22
N GLY A 62 -2.92 6.20 -7.86
CA GLY A 62 -2.49 5.70 -9.16
C GLY A 62 -2.08 4.24 -9.11
N LEU A 63 -1.36 3.87 -8.07
CA LEU A 63 -0.96 2.47 -7.86
C LEU A 63 -2.19 1.57 -7.72
N THR A 64 -3.17 2.00 -6.93
CA THR A 64 -4.39 1.24 -6.71
C THR A 64 -5.13 1.01 -8.04
N LYS A 65 -5.29 2.06 -8.85
CA LYS A 65 -5.95 1.94 -10.15
C LYS A 65 -5.25 0.93 -11.04
N LYS A 66 -3.91 1.01 -11.10
CA LYS A 66 -3.14 0.11 -11.96
C LYS A 66 -3.20 -1.33 -11.48
N LEU A 67 -3.16 -1.55 -10.18
CA LEU A 67 -3.30 -2.90 -9.62
C LEU A 67 -4.68 -3.49 -9.94
N ARG A 68 -5.74 -2.68 -9.85
CA ARG A 68 -7.09 -3.16 -10.14
C ARG A 68 -7.31 -3.49 -11.61
N GLU A 69 -6.49 -2.96 -12.51
CA GLU A 69 -6.53 -3.33 -13.92
C GLU A 69 -5.98 -4.72 -14.18
N ASN A 70 -5.21 -5.26 -13.24
CA ASN A 70 -4.61 -6.59 -13.34
C ASN A 70 -5.53 -7.61 -12.66
N PRO A 71 -6.04 -8.63 -13.38
CA PRO A 71 -6.91 -9.64 -12.78
C PRO A 71 -6.31 -10.33 -11.55
N LYS A 72 -4.99 -10.43 -11.46
CA LYS A 72 -4.28 -11.02 -10.32
C LYS A 72 -4.62 -10.30 -9.01
N PHE A 73 -4.90 -8.99 -9.08
CA PHE A 73 -5.13 -8.17 -7.89
C PHE A 73 -6.57 -7.66 -7.81
N LYS A 74 -7.51 -8.30 -8.50
CA LYS A 74 -8.89 -7.83 -8.53
C LYS A 74 -9.53 -7.84 -7.15
N THR A 75 -9.21 -8.81 -6.32
CA THR A 75 -9.79 -8.96 -4.98
C THR A 75 -8.78 -8.76 -3.86
N THR A 76 -7.53 -8.48 -4.17
CA THR A 76 -6.49 -8.26 -3.16
C THR A 76 -6.81 -7.00 -2.36
N PRO A 77 -6.85 -7.05 -1.01
CA PRO A 77 -7.07 -5.84 -0.22
C PRO A 77 -5.95 -4.83 -0.45
N ILE A 78 -6.32 -3.57 -0.66
CA ILE A 78 -5.39 -2.46 -0.82
C ILE A 78 -5.78 -1.37 0.17
N LEU A 79 -4.88 -1.07 1.10
CA LEU A 79 -5.06 -0.04 2.11
C LEU A 79 -4.14 1.12 1.81
N ILE A 80 -4.70 2.34 1.79
CA ILE A 80 -3.94 3.56 1.56
C ILE A 80 -3.70 4.25 2.89
N LEU A 81 -2.45 4.56 3.19
CA LEU A 81 -2.02 5.21 4.43
C LEU A 81 -1.58 6.63 4.11
N THR A 82 -2.19 7.63 4.74
CA THR A 82 -1.97 9.03 4.41
C THR A 82 -2.14 9.93 5.62
N THR A 83 -1.58 11.14 5.54
CA THR A 83 -1.82 12.18 6.55
C THR A 83 -3.12 12.95 6.29
N GLU A 84 -3.74 12.76 5.13
CA GLU A 84 -4.98 13.45 4.78
C GLU A 84 -6.19 12.63 5.15
N SER A 85 -7.19 13.26 5.76
CA SER A 85 -8.41 12.59 6.19
C SER A 85 -9.68 13.22 5.60
N SER A 86 -9.55 14.02 4.54
CA SER A 86 -10.72 14.66 3.94
C SER A 86 -11.64 13.63 3.28
N ASP A 87 -12.93 13.93 3.27
CA ASP A 87 -13.91 13.07 2.63
C ASP A 87 -13.66 12.94 1.14
N GLN A 88 -13.19 14.02 0.52
CA GLN A 88 -12.86 14.03 -0.90
C GLN A 88 -11.77 13.01 -1.22
N MET A 89 -10.73 12.95 -0.40
CA MET A 89 -9.64 11.99 -0.59
C MET A 89 -10.09 10.56 -0.34
N LYS A 90 -10.97 10.37 0.66
CA LYS A 90 -11.53 9.04 0.93
C LYS A 90 -12.38 8.55 -0.23
N GLN A 91 -13.17 9.44 -0.83
CA GLN A 91 -13.98 9.10 -2.00
C GLN A 91 -13.09 8.80 -3.20
N ALA A 92 -11.99 9.54 -3.39
CA ALA A 92 -11.05 9.27 -4.46
C ALA A 92 -10.40 7.90 -4.30
N GLY A 93 -10.05 7.53 -3.06
CA GLY A 93 -9.51 6.21 -2.77
C GLY A 93 -10.49 5.10 -3.10
N ARG A 94 -11.74 5.27 -2.70
CA ARG A 94 -12.79 4.30 -2.99
C ARG A 94 -13.02 4.18 -4.49
N ALA A 95 -13.07 5.31 -5.21
CA ALA A 95 -13.25 5.31 -6.65
C ALA A 95 -12.09 4.65 -7.39
N ALA A 96 -10.88 4.73 -6.83
CA ALA A 96 -9.71 4.06 -7.40
C ALA A 96 -9.73 2.55 -7.14
N GLY A 97 -10.58 2.08 -6.22
CA GLY A 97 -10.67 0.66 -5.89
C GLY A 97 -9.98 0.27 -4.59
N ALA A 98 -9.60 1.23 -3.76
CA ALA A 98 -8.97 0.93 -2.47
C ALA A 98 -9.97 0.25 -1.54
N THR A 99 -9.48 -0.72 -0.77
CA THR A 99 -10.30 -1.44 0.21
C THR A 99 -10.53 -0.59 1.45
N GLY A 100 -9.51 0.18 1.85
CA GLY A 100 -9.57 1.00 3.04
C GLY A 100 -8.64 2.19 2.96
N TRP A 101 -8.80 3.09 3.93
CA TRP A 101 -8.07 4.36 4.01
C TRP A 101 -7.70 4.58 5.46
N LEU A 102 -6.41 4.66 5.75
CA LEU A 102 -5.90 4.85 7.10
C LEU A 102 -5.15 6.18 7.20
N VAL A 103 -5.32 6.87 8.32
CA VAL A 103 -4.70 8.18 8.53
C VAL A 103 -3.47 8.01 9.42
N LYS A 104 -2.35 8.59 8.99
CA LYS A 104 -1.12 8.63 9.78
C LYS A 104 -1.31 9.57 10.97
N PRO A 105 -0.57 9.39 12.07
CA PRO A 105 0.53 8.45 12.22
C PRO A 105 0.05 7.01 12.40
N PHE A 106 0.85 6.06 11.90
CA PHE A 106 0.56 4.65 12.04
C PHE A 106 0.86 4.22 13.47
N ASP A 107 -0.15 3.69 14.13
CA ASP A 107 -0.01 3.22 15.51
C ASP A 107 -0.13 1.70 15.54
N PRO A 108 0.97 0.97 15.74
CA PRO A 108 0.94 -0.49 15.78
C PRO A 108 0.42 -1.07 17.09
N GLY A 109 0.27 -0.21 18.11
CA GLY A 109 -0.14 -0.63 19.43
C GLY A 109 -1.61 -0.95 19.61
#